data_b99afcb5c9c231df6e28d3b30bcfcde5
#
_entry.id   b99afcb5c9c231df6e28d3b30bcfcde5
#
_cell.length_a   1.000
_cell.length_b   1.000
_cell.length_c   1.000
_cell.angle_alpha   90.00
_cell.angle_beta   90.00
_cell.angle_gamma   90.00
#
_symmetry.space_group_name_H-M   'P 1'
#
loop_
_entity.id
_entity.type
_entity.pdbx_description
1 polymer ?
#
loop_
_entity_poly.entity_id
_entity_poly.type
_entity_poly.pdbx_seq_one_letter_code
_entity_poly.pdbx_strand_id
1 'polypeptide(L)'
;MAVVFLFILLFTKGLIKAQAFTITLSMGISYDQAVIDIIKAGNRLDDLGLAPATSGNYSIRTDDNKMAITVSGAHKGMLCAEDVMRADLSGNVLEDKKPSAETLLHCLIYKLFPKVNAVLHTHSVACSVLTRVIKSGEPVILQGYEMLKAYPSVNTHEACVKLPVFDNTQDMEILSSLVEPVLQQSPDIPAFLIRCHGIYGWGEDMAEAMRVIEATEMLLSCEMNIKLMNSTKGQ
;
A
#
# COMPACT_ATOMS: atom_id res chain seq x y z
N MET A 1 3.02 20.33 10.29
CA MET A 1 1.57 20.38 10.54
C MET A 1 1.19 21.83 10.77
N ALA A 2 0.50 22.47 9.81
CA ALA A 2 0.00 23.83 9.99
C ALA A 2 -1.48 23.72 10.44
N VAL A 3 -1.81 24.32 11.58
CA VAL A 3 -3.18 24.37 12.08
C VAL A 3 -3.74 25.75 11.73
N VAL A 4 -4.75 25.80 10.87
CA VAL A 4 -5.45 27.05 10.53
C VAL A 4 -6.78 27.06 11.30
N PHE A 5 -7.01 28.08 12.13
CA PHE A 5 -8.28 28.30 12.80
C PHE A 5 -9.17 29.20 11.92
N LEU A 6 -10.27 28.63 11.43
CA LEU A 6 -11.30 29.41 10.73
C LEU A 6 -12.44 29.70 11.72
N PHE A 7 -12.66 30.99 12.04
CA PHE A 7 -13.80 31.41 12.85
C PHE A 7 -14.96 31.81 11.95
N ILE A 8 -16.07 31.06 12.00
CA ILE A 8 -17.29 31.46 11.33
C ILE A 8 -18.23 32.08 12.36
N LEU A 9 -18.58 33.35 12.12
CA LEU A 9 -19.58 34.07 12.93
C LEU A 9 -20.98 33.75 12.39
N LEU A 10 -21.75 33.01 13.17
CA LEU A 10 -23.15 32.71 12.86
C LEU A 10 -24.05 33.63 13.67
N PHE A 11 -24.90 34.42 12.97
CA PHE A 11 -25.92 35.24 13.57
C PHE A 11 -27.23 34.45 13.67
N THR A 12 -27.62 34.05 14.87
CA THR A 12 -28.96 33.50 15.11
C THR A 12 -29.58 34.19 16.34
N LYS A 13 -30.68 34.86 16.13
CA LYS A 13 -31.57 35.42 17.22
C LYS A 13 -30.81 36.25 18.28
N GLY A 14 -29.93 37.15 17.85
CA GLY A 14 -29.33 38.13 18.76
C GLY A 14 -28.17 37.61 19.65
N LEU A 15 -27.73 36.34 19.48
CA LEU A 15 -26.52 35.83 20.12
C LEU A 15 -25.44 35.53 19.06
N ILE A 16 -24.26 36.06 19.28
CA ILE A 16 -23.07 35.72 18.44
C ILE A 16 -22.49 34.45 19.05
N LYS A 17 -22.58 33.32 18.34
CA LYS A 17 -21.84 32.11 18.67
C LYS A 17 -20.67 32.00 17.71
N ALA A 18 -19.45 32.09 18.23
CA ALA A 18 -18.25 31.76 17.49
C ALA A 18 -18.02 30.25 17.56
N GLN A 19 -18.08 29.56 16.43
CA GLN A 19 -17.73 28.17 16.33
C GLN A 19 -16.35 28.05 15.68
N ALA A 20 -15.37 27.56 16.44
CA ALA A 20 -14.04 27.32 15.91
C ALA A 20 -14.03 25.96 15.19
N PHE A 21 -13.76 25.98 13.90
CA PHE A 21 -13.44 24.78 13.13
C PHE A 21 -11.92 24.65 13.03
N THR A 22 -11.39 23.57 13.57
CA THR A 22 -9.99 23.22 13.36
C THR A 22 -9.89 22.50 12.02
N ILE A 23 -9.43 23.19 10.97
CA ILE A 23 -9.07 22.55 9.72
C ILE A 23 -7.62 22.11 9.86
N THR A 24 -7.41 20.83 10.07
CA THR A 24 -6.08 20.23 9.95
C THR A 24 -5.82 20.07 8.45
N LEU A 25 -5.12 21.01 7.84
CA LEU A 25 -4.56 20.81 6.52
C LEU A 25 -3.49 19.74 6.67
N SER A 26 -3.75 18.54 6.21
CA SER A 26 -2.71 17.59 5.86
C SER A 26 -1.89 18.28 4.77
N MET A 27 -0.74 18.82 5.13
CA MET A 27 0.23 19.25 4.14
C MET A 27 0.73 17.97 3.49
N GLY A 28 0.23 17.66 2.31
CA GLY A 28 0.76 16.61 1.47
C GLY A 28 2.26 16.84 1.24
N ILE A 29 2.91 15.86 0.70
CA ILE A 29 4.33 15.92 0.34
C ILE A 29 4.46 16.55 -1.06
N SER A 30 5.49 17.37 -1.29
CA SER A 30 5.78 17.89 -2.63
C SER A 30 6.17 16.75 -3.58
N TYR A 31 5.98 16.96 -4.88
CA TYR A 31 6.37 15.96 -5.88
C TYR A 31 7.86 15.61 -5.80
N ASP A 32 8.74 16.61 -5.66
CA ASP A 32 10.19 16.38 -5.59
C ASP A 32 10.58 15.54 -4.37
N GLN A 33 9.94 15.77 -3.22
CA GLN A 33 10.17 14.95 -2.04
C GLN A 33 9.59 13.54 -2.24
N ALA A 34 8.44 13.40 -2.88
CA ALA A 34 7.85 12.10 -3.20
C ALA A 34 8.78 11.27 -4.11
N VAL A 35 9.40 11.90 -5.11
CA VAL A 35 10.41 11.26 -5.97
C VAL A 35 11.58 10.73 -5.14
N ILE A 36 12.13 11.56 -4.24
CA ILE A 36 13.24 11.17 -3.36
C ILE A 36 12.86 9.96 -2.50
N ASP A 37 11.66 9.97 -1.91
CA ASP A 37 11.22 8.90 -1.02
C ASP A 37 10.90 7.60 -1.77
N ILE A 38 10.36 7.69 -3.00
CA ILE A 38 10.17 6.54 -3.90
C ILE A 38 11.52 5.90 -4.27
N ILE A 39 12.53 6.70 -4.62
CA ILE A 39 13.87 6.20 -4.95
C ILE A 39 14.49 5.47 -3.76
N LYS A 40 14.41 6.05 -2.55
CA LYS A 40 14.92 5.42 -1.32
C LYS A 40 14.19 4.10 -1.02
N ALA A 41 12.87 4.08 -1.16
CA ALA A 41 12.08 2.87 -0.97
C ALA A 41 12.46 1.79 -1.99
N GLY A 42 12.66 2.19 -3.26
CA GLY A 42 13.11 1.30 -4.32
C GLY A 42 14.44 0.63 -4.01
N ASN A 43 15.45 1.40 -3.64
CA ASN A 43 16.77 0.87 -3.24
C ASN A 43 16.64 -0.11 -2.06
N ARG A 44 15.88 0.28 -1.02
CA ARG A 44 15.69 -0.56 0.17
C ARG A 44 15.00 -1.88 -0.15
N LEU A 45 13.93 -1.85 -0.96
CA LEU A 45 13.16 -3.05 -1.30
C LEU A 45 13.95 -3.98 -2.25
N ASP A 46 14.76 -3.43 -3.13
CA ASP A 46 15.68 -4.19 -3.98
C ASP A 46 16.77 -4.88 -3.14
N ASP A 47 17.41 -4.15 -2.22
CA ASP A 47 18.39 -4.70 -1.26
C ASP A 47 17.82 -5.87 -0.45
N LEU A 48 16.53 -5.85 -0.15
CA LEU A 48 15.80 -6.92 0.54
C LEU A 48 15.38 -8.07 -0.38
N GLY A 49 15.62 -7.96 -1.70
CA GLY A 49 15.19 -8.95 -2.69
C GLY A 49 13.69 -8.97 -2.97
N LEU A 50 12.98 -7.85 -2.70
CA LEU A 50 11.54 -7.71 -2.84
C LEU A 50 11.09 -7.05 -4.15
N ALA A 51 12.05 -6.72 -5.02
CA ALA A 51 11.80 -6.10 -6.32
C ALA A 51 12.66 -6.72 -7.43
N PRO A 52 12.63 -8.07 -7.60
CA PRO A 52 13.52 -8.75 -8.55
C PRO A 52 13.26 -8.27 -9.99
N ALA A 53 14.34 -8.13 -10.76
CA ALA A 53 14.34 -7.63 -12.13
C ALA A 53 13.73 -6.20 -12.22
N THR A 54 12.59 -6.02 -12.87
CA THR A 54 11.90 -4.73 -12.98
C THR A 54 10.54 -4.74 -12.30
N SER A 55 10.29 -5.73 -11.42
CA SER A 55 9.01 -5.94 -10.77
C SER A 55 8.68 -4.85 -9.74
N GLY A 56 7.41 -4.82 -9.35
CA GLY A 56 6.88 -3.87 -8.36
C GLY A 56 6.61 -2.47 -8.92
N ASN A 57 5.86 -1.70 -8.17
CA ASN A 57 5.57 -0.29 -8.44
C ASN A 57 5.23 0.43 -7.13
N TYR A 58 5.61 1.71 -7.04
CA TYR A 58 5.52 2.51 -5.83
C TYR A 58 4.90 3.85 -6.14
N SER A 59 4.02 4.32 -5.27
CA SER A 59 3.45 5.66 -5.42
C SER A 59 3.31 6.41 -4.10
N ILE A 60 3.29 7.73 -4.20
CA ILE A 60 3.01 8.66 -3.10
C ILE A 60 1.99 9.68 -3.57
N ARG A 61 0.96 9.93 -2.76
CA ARG A 61 0.02 11.04 -2.95
C ARG A 61 0.72 12.36 -2.67
N THR A 62 0.60 13.32 -3.59
CA THR A 62 1.21 14.65 -3.48
C THR A 62 0.22 15.70 -2.99
N ASP A 63 0.73 16.86 -2.57
CA ASP A 63 -0.04 17.96 -1.99
C ASP A 63 -1.02 18.63 -2.98
N ASP A 64 -0.79 18.47 -4.30
CA ASP A 64 -1.67 18.92 -5.36
C ASP A 64 -2.81 17.93 -5.73
N ASN A 65 -3.07 16.96 -4.84
CA ASN A 65 -4.07 15.89 -4.99
C ASN A 65 -3.84 15.02 -6.26
N LYS A 66 -2.58 14.77 -6.56
CA LYS A 66 -2.10 13.84 -7.58
C LYS A 66 -1.28 12.75 -6.93
N MET A 67 -0.59 11.94 -7.71
CA MET A 67 0.40 11.00 -7.22
C MET A 67 1.68 11.05 -8.06
N ALA A 68 2.80 10.89 -7.37
CA ALA A 68 4.06 10.44 -7.96
C ALA A 68 4.02 8.91 -8.01
N ILE A 69 4.33 8.31 -9.15
CA ILE A 69 4.32 6.85 -9.32
C ILE A 69 5.47 6.42 -10.24
N THR A 70 6.04 5.24 -9.99
CA THR A 70 7.10 4.69 -10.83
C THR A 70 6.62 4.37 -12.24
N VAL A 71 7.44 4.63 -13.25
CA VAL A 71 7.18 4.23 -14.64
C VAL A 71 7.25 2.71 -14.80
N SER A 72 6.59 2.18 -15.82
CA SER A 72 6.63 0.76 -16.16
C SER A 72 8.02 0.32 -16.61
N GLY A 73 8.51 -0.81 -16.09
CA GLY A 73 9.75 -1.45 -16.53
C GLY A 73 11.05 -0.90 -15.95
N ALA A 74 11.00 0.15 -15.09
CA ALA A 74 12.19 0.65 -14.39
C ALA A 74 12.66 -0.33 -13.30
N HIS A 75 13.96 -0.54 -13.16
CA HIS A 75 14.57 -1.36 -12.11
C HIS A 75 14.52 -0.61 -10.76
N LYS A 76 13.86 -1.20 -9.76
CA LYS A 76 13.53 -0.48 -8.51
C LYS A 76 14.74 -0.12 -7.66
N GLY A 77 15.81 -0.91 -7.70
CA GLY A 77 17.08 -0.61 -7.04
C GLY A 77 17.97 0.40 -7.79
N MET A 78 17.55 0.89 -8.97
CA MET A 78 18.32 1.80 -9.81
C MET A 78 17.50 3.02 -10.26
N LEU A 79 16.41 3.32 -9.54
CA LEU A 79 15.53 4.44 -9.89
C LEU A 79 16.26 5.77 -9.88
N CYS A 80 15.97 6.60 -10.87
CA CYS A 80 16.30 8.01 -10.92
C CYS A 80 15.02 8.86 -11.02
N ALA A 81 15.13 10.18 -11.03
CA ALA A 81 13.96 11.06 -11.05
C ALA A 81 13.09 10.88 -12.31
N GLU A 82 13.72 10.53 -13.44
CA GLU A 82 13.06 10.26 -14.71
C GLU A 82 12.20 9.00 -14.69
N ASP A 83 12.46 8.06 -13.76
CA ASP A 83 11.71 6.82 -13.55
C ASP A 83 10.46 7.01 -12.67
N VAL A 84 10.19 8.22 -12.25
CA VAL A 84 8.96 8.61 -11.55
C VAL A 84 8.18 9.58 -12.42
N MET A 85 6.87 9.48 -12.42
CA MET A 85 5.97 10.32 -13.20
C MET A 85 4.80 10.81 -12.36
N ARG A 86 4.12 11.85 -12.86
CA ARG A 86 2.86 12.34 -12.29
C ARG A 86 1.68 11.66 -12.93
N ALA A 87 0.72 11.26 -12.10
CA ALA A 87 -0.60 10.85 -12.53
C ALA A 87 -1.66 11.48 -11.61
N ASP A 88 -2.90 11.60 -12.09
CA ASP A 88 -4.01 11.92 -11.21
C ASP A 88 -4.47 10.68 -10.43
N LEU A 89 -5.33 10.88 -9.43
CA LEU A 89 -5.84 9.79 -8.60
C LEU A 89 -6.88 8.89 -9.31
N SER A 90 -7.18 9.18 -10.59
CA SER A 90 -7.97 8.32 -11.49
C SER A 90 -7.08 7.48 -12.39
N GLY A 91 -5.76 7.66 -12.34
CA GLY A 91 -4.79 6.91 -13.14
C GLY A 91 -4.44 7.55 -14.48
N ASN A 92 -4.94 8.75 -14.77
CA ASN A 92 -4.55 9.46 -15.99
C ASN A 92 -3.13 10.01 -15.84
N VAL A 93 -2.28 9.65 -16.79
CA VAL A 93 -0.89 10.14 -16.85
C VAL A 93 -0.84 11.58 -17.27
N LEU A 94 -0.04 12.39 -16.60
CA LEU A 94 0.10 13.82 -16.85
C LEU A 94 1.38 14.18 -17.64
N GLU A 95 2.13 13.17 -18.05
CA GLU A 95 3.40 13.27 -18.76
C GLU A 95 3.45 12.26 -19.91
N ASP A 96 4.36 12.44 -20.85
CA ASP A 96 4.58 11.45 -21.94
C ASP A 96 5.46 10.27 -21.45
N LYS A 97 4.90 9.49 -20.52
CA LYS A 97 5.54 8.32 -19.92
C LYS A 97 4.56 7.16 -19.85
N LYS A 98 5.05 5.92 -19.84
CA LYS A 98 4.22 4.73 -19.76
C LYS A 98 3.95 4.33 -18.30
N PRO A 99 2.69 4.34 -17.83
CA PRO A 99 2.34 3.87 -16.50
C PRO A 99 2.46 2.35 -16.38
N SER A 100 2.58 1.84 -15.14
CA SER A 100 2.29 0.44 -14.87
C SER A 100 0.82 0.14 -15.17
N ALA A 101 0.52 -1.05 -15.70
CA ALA A 101 -0.85 -1.52 -15.82
C ALA A 101 -1.58 -1.54 -14.47
N GLU A 102 -0.84 -1.75 -13.39
CA GLU A 102 -1.34 -1.86 -12.02
C GLU A 102 -1.59 -0.51 -11.32
N THR A 103 -1.39 0.61 -12.01
CA THR A 103 -1.70 1.97 -11.49
C THR A 103 -3.14 2.07 -10.97
N LEU A 104 -4.10 1.34 -11.57
CA LEU A 104 -5.50 1.33 -11.11
C LEU A 104 -5.68 0.80 -9.68
N LEU A 105 -4.85 -0.15 -9.24
CA LEU A 105 -4.91 -0.66 -7.87
C LEU A 105 -4.41 0.39 -6.86
N HIS A 106 -3.40 1.19 -7.21
CA HIS A 106 -2.99 2.34 -6.39
C HIS A 106 -4.11 3.37 -6.27
N CYS A 107 -4.75 3.70 -7.40
CA CYS A 107 -5.90 4.61 -7.42
C CYS A 107 -7.05 4.11 -6.55
N LEU A 108 -7.34 2.81 -6.62
CA LEU A 108 -8.37 2.17 -5.79
C LEU A 108 -8.06 2.31 -4.30
N ILE A 109 -6.82 2.02 -3.88
CA ILE A 109 -6.39 2.14 -2.49
C ILE A 109 -6.53 3.60 -2.02
N TYR A 110 -6.07 4.58 -2.80
CA TYR A 110 -6.22 6.00 -2.47
C TYR A 110 -7.69 6.45 -2.39
N LYS A 111 -8.56 5.89 -3.24
CA LYS A 111 -10.01 6.17 -3.23
C LYS A 111 -10.66 5.65 -1.95
N LEU A 112 -10.31 4.41 -1.55
CA LEU A 112 -10.94 3.74 -0.40
C LEU A 112 -10.39 4.23 0.94
N PHE A 113 -9.13 4.62 0.99
CA PHE A 113 -8.42 5.01 2.22
C PHE A 113 -7.87 6.44 2.09
N PRO A 114 -8.68 7.48 2.41
CA PRO A 114 -8.28 8.89 2.24
C PRO A 114 -7.05 9.31 3.06
N LYS A 115 -6.72 8.60 4.14
CA LYS A 115 -5.53 8.85 4.96
C LYS A 115 -4.25 8.25 4.37
N VAL A 116 -4.38 7.28 3.47
CA VAL A 116 -3.23 6.65 2.83
C VAL A 116 -2.57 7.63 1.87
N ASN A 117 -1.26 7.80 2.03
CA ASN A 117 -0.44 8.66 1.18
C ASN A 117 0.69 7.91 0.46
N ALA A 118 0.97 6.65 0.83
CA ALA A 118 1.94 5.82 0.12
C ALA A 118 1.40 4.41 -0.12
N VAL A 119 1.64 3.88 -1.32
CA VAL A 119 1.28 2.51 -1.72
C VAL A 119 2.49 1.85 -2.36
N LEU A 120 2.80 0.65 -1.91
CA LEU A 120 3.90 -0.17 -2.39
C LEU A 120 3.38 -1.52 -2.89
N HIS A 121 3.86 -1.93 -4.05
CA HIS A 121 3.66 -3.26 -4.59
C HIS A 121 5.00 -3.94 -4.78
N THR A 122 5.17 -5.13 -4.17
CA THR A 122 6.41 -5.90 -4.16
C THR A 122 6.19 -7.33 -4.63
N HIS A 123 7.27 -7.98 -5.07
CA HIS A 123 7.29 -9.38 -5.47
C HIS A 123 8.30 -10.15 -4.63
N SER A 124 7.88 -11.27 -4.06
CA SER A 124 8.78 -12.13 -3.29
C SER A 124 8.53 -13.61 -3.53
N VAL A 125 9.55 -14.40 -3.20
CA VAL A 125 9.44 -15.87 -3.21
C VAL A 125 8.42 -16.32 -2.18
N ALA A 126 8.42 -15.75 -0.98
CA ALA A 126 7.51 -16.14 0.10
C ALA A 126 6.04 -15.92 -0.30
N CYS A 127 5.71 -14.74 -0.82
CA CYS A 127 4.36 -14.44 -1.32
C CYS A 127 3.96 -15.41 -2.45
N SER A 128 4.84 -15.57 -3.46
CA SER A 128 4.54 -16.39 -4.63
C SER A 128 4.31 -17.85 -4.27
N VAL A 129 5.18 -18.45 -3.44
CA VAL A 129 5.08 -19.86 -3.05
C VAL A 129 3.90 -20.09 -2.11
N LEU A 130 3.74 -19.25 -1.08
CA LEU A 130 2.67 -19.42 -0.10
C LEU A 130 1.29 -19.27 -0.75
N THR A 131 1.09 -18.25 -1.58
CA THR A 131 -0.20 -18.03 -2.24
C THR A 131 -0.52 -19.09 -3.29
N ARG A 132 0.50 -19.78 -3.86
CA ARG A 132 0.30 -20.89 -4.80
C ARG A 132 -0.39 -22.10 -4.15
N VAL A 133 -0.09 -22.36 -2.87
CA VAL A 133 -0.61 -23.55 -2.15
C VAL A 133 -1.89 -23.26 -1.36
N ILE A 134 -2.30 -22.00 -1.25
CA ILE A 134 -3.57 -21.61 -0.63
C ILE A 134 -4.69 -21.75 -1.66
N LYS A 135 -5.85 -22.26 -1.26
CA LYS A 135 -7.00 -22.38 -2.13
C LYS A 135 -7.54 -21.01 -2.55
N SER A 136 -8.13 -20.95 -3.74
CA SER A 136 -8.80 -19.72 -4.21
C SER A 136 -9.88 -19.27 -3.23
N GLY A 137 -9.91 -17.96 -2.89
CA GLY A 137 -10.83 -17.37 -1.94
C GLY A 137 -10.45 -17.53 -0.46
N GLU A 138 -9.42 -18.32 -0.12
CA GLU A 138 -8.92 -18.42 1.26
C GLU A 138 -7.86 -17.35 1.52
N PRO A 139 -7.92 -16.64 2.67
CA PRO A 139 -6.90 -15.68 3.07
C PRO A 139 -5.66 -16.36 3.65
N VAL A 140 -4.53 -15.65 3.68
CA VAL A 140 -3.42 -15.98 4.59
C VAL A 140 -3.79 -15.53 6.00
N ILE A 141 -3.70 -16.44 6.96
CA ILE A 141 -3.97 -16.17 8.38
C ILE A 141 -2.64 -16.00 9.10
N LEU A 142 -2.46 -14.84 9.73
CA LEU A 142 -1.27 -14.49 10.51
C LEU A 142 -1.69 -14.33 11.97
N GLN A 143 -1.15 -15.16 12.86
CA GLN A 143 -1.52 -15.15 14.28
C GLN A 143 -0.36 -15.60 15.16
N GLY A 144 -0.24 -15.03 16.38
CA GLY A 144 0.75 -15.45 17.37
C GLY A 144 2.15 -14.87 17.13
N TYR A 145 2.29 -13.88 16.25
CA TYR A 145 3.56 -13.25 15.95
C TYR A 145 3.67 -11.86 16.59
N GLU A 146 4.78 -11.59 17.26
CA GLU A 146 5.08 -10.25 17.79
C GLU A 146 5.14 -9.20 16.66
N MET A 147 5.60 -9.59 15.47
CA MET A 147 5.70 -8.72 14.30
C MET A 147 4.35 -8.19 13.81
N LEU A 148 3.21 -8.77 14.21
CA LEU A 148 1.88 -8.22 13.89
C LEU A 148 1.70 -6.79 14.38
N LYS A 149 2.40 -6.38 15.46
CA LYS A 149 2.38 -5.00 15.98
C LYS A 149 3.02 -3.97 15.03
N ALA A 150 3.66 -4.40 13.96
CA ALA A 150 4.11 -3.49 12.90
C ALA A 150 2.94 -2.94 12.07
N TYR A 151 1.79 -3.61 12.08
CA TYR A 151 0.58 -3.13 11.42
C TYR A 151 -0.10 -2.01 12.24
N PRO A 152 -0.56 -0.92 11.62
CA PRO A 152 -1.08 0.26 12.33
C PRO A 152 -2.24 -0.03 13.28
N SER A 153 -3.10 -0.99 12.93
CA SER A 153 -4.31 -1.34 13.70
C SER A 153 -4.08 -2.43 14.76
N VAL A 154 -2.84 -2.95 14.91
CA VAL A 154 -2.55 -4.13 15.75
C VAL A 154 -1.67 -3.76 16.94
N ASN A 155 -2.16 -4.01 18.16
CA ASN A 155 -1.47 -3.68 19.40
C ASN A 155 -1.00 -4.92 20.20
N THR A 156 -1.33 -6.13 19.75
CA THR A 156 -0.99 -7.37 20.45
C THR A 156 -0.61 -8.49 19.47
N HIS A 157 0.29 -9.37 19.90
CA HIS A 157 0.64 -10.57 19.15
C HIS A 157 -0.49 -11.61 19.11
N GLU A 158 -1.49 -11.48 19.97
CA GLU A 158 -2.67 -12.37 20.00
C GLU A 158 -3.67 -12.06 18.88
N ALA A 159 -3.48 -10.95 18.18
CA ALA A 159 -4.34 -10.58 17.06
C ALA A 159 -4.30 -11.64 15.96
N CYS A 160 -5.42 -11.77 15.25
CA CYS A 160 -5.53 -12.60 14.06
C CYS A 160 -5.74 -11.68 12.85
N VAL A 161 -4.73 -11.55 12.00
CA VAL A 161 -4.78 -10.78 10.77
C VAL A 161 -5.02 -11.72 9.60
N LYS A 162 -6.04 -11.41 8.78
CA LYS A 162 -6.37 -12.18 7.58
C LYS A 162 -6.04 -11.34 6.35
N LEU A 163 -5.01 -11.75 5.62
CA LEU A 163 -4.63 -11.10 4.37
C LEU A 163 -5.38 -11.74 3.21
N PRO A 164 -6.25 -11.00 2.49
CA PRO A 164 -6.95 -11.54 1.32
C PRO A 164 -5.96 -11.94 0.23
N VAL A 165 -6.27 -13.01 -0.48
CA VAL A 165 -5.52 -13.50 -1.64
C VAL A 165 -6.45 -13.44 -2.85
N PHE A 166 -6.11 -12.62 -3.83
CA PHE A 166 -6.84 -12.53 -5.10
C PHE A 166 -6.14 -13.35 -6.18
N ASP A 167 -6.90 -14.01 -7.02
CA ASP A 167 -6.35 -14.72 -8.18
C ASP A 167 -5.78 -13.70 -9.18
N ASN A 168 -4.62 -14.03 -9.76
CA ASN A 168 -3.95 -13.14 -10.70
C ASN A 168 -4.69 -13.04 -12.01
N THR A 169 -4.79 -11.84 -12.55
CA THR A 169 -5.30 -11.54 -13.89
C THR A 169 -4.54 -10.37 -14.49
N GLN A 170 -4.42 -10.33 -15.81
CA GLN A 170 -3.85 -9.20 -16.52
C GLN A 170 -4.86 -8.07 -16.74
N ASP A 171 -6.14 -8.33 -16.51
CA ASP A 171 -7.21 -7.33 -16.55
C ASP A 171 -7.33 -6.63 -15.19
N MET A 172 -6.78 -5.41 -15.10
CA MET A 172 -6.76 -4.64 -13.87
C MET A 172 -8.13 -4.05 -13.49
N GLU A 173 -9.05 -3.90 -14.44
CA GLU A 173 -10.42 -3.48 -14.13
C GLU A 173 -11.16 -4.63 -13.42
N ILE A 174 -11.02 -5.86 -13.92
CA ILE A 174 -11.56 -7.05 -13.27
C ILE A 174 -10.94 -7.18 -11.87
N LEU A 175 -9.60 -7.11 -11.75
CA LEU A 175 -8.94 -7.25 -10.46
C LEU A 175 -9.41 -6.18 -9.47
N SER A 176 -9.47 -4.92 -9.88
CA SER A 176 -9.97 -3.82 -9.04
C SER A 176 -11.41 -4.07 -8.57
N SER A 177 -12.28 -4.59 -9.44
CA SER A 177 -13.67 -4.92 -9.09
C SER A 177 -13.79 -6.04 -8.06
N LEU A 178 -12.83 -6.96 -8.01
CA LEU A 178 -12.78 -8.04 -7.01
C LEU A 178 -12.18 -7.54 -5.68
N VAL A 179 -11.19 -6.65 -5.74
CA VAL A 179 -10.50 -6.09 -4.56
C VAL A 179 -11.39 -5.09 -3.82
N GLU A 180 -12.07 -4.21 -4.53
CA GLU A 180 -12.83 -3.08 -3.94
C GLU A 180 -13.81 -3.52 -2.84
N PRO A 181 -14.73 -4.48 -3.04
CA PRO A 181 -15.71 -4.86 -2.01
C PRO A 181 -15.06 -5.51 -0.78
N VAL A 182 -13.94 -6.21 -0.94
CA VAL A 182 -13.23 -6.83 0.18
C VAL A 182 -12.56 -5.78 1.06
N LEU A 183 -11.91 -4.79 0.47
CA LEU A 183 -11.27 -3.69 1.21
C LEU A 183 -12.32 -2.78 1.87
N GLN A 184 -13.46 -2.53 1.23
CA GLN A 184 -14.56 -1.76 1.83
C GLN A 184 -15.14 -2.42 3.08
N GLN A 185 -15.23 -3.75 3.09
CA GLN A 185 -15.77 -4.52 4.23
C GLN A 185 -14.74 -4.69 5.36
N SER A 186 -13.48 -4.45 5.09
CA SER A 186 -12.38 -4.69 6.04
C SER A 186 -11.39 -3.52 6.01
N PRO A 187 -11.78 -2.34 6.53
CA PRO A 187 -10.99 -1.11 6.43
C PRO A 187 -9.64 -1.16 7.19
N ASP A 188 -9.49 -2.10 8.12
CA ASP A 188 -8.28 -2.26 8.94
C ASP A 188 -7.26 -3.23 8.32
N ILE A 189 -7.54 -3.76 7.12
CA ILE A 189 -6.58 -4.63 6.42
C ILE A 189 -5.32 -3.83 6.06
N PRO A 190 -4.12 -4.28 6.47
CA PRO A 190 -2.89 -3.55 6.20
C PRO A 190 -2.34 -3.80 4.78
N ALA A 191 -2.72 -4.92 4.16
CA ALA A 191 -2.20 -5.38 2.89
C ALA A 191 -3.13 -6.41 2.23
N PHE A 192 -2.97 -6.64 0.94
CA PHE A 192 -3.53 -7.81 0.24
C PHE A 192 -2.49 -8.47 -0.67
N LEU A 193 -2.77 -9.69 -1.06
CA LEU A 193 -1.89 -10.52 -1.86
C LEU A 193 -2.53 -10.85 -3.21
N ILE A 194 -1.71 -10.91 -4.25
CA ILE A 194 -2.09 -11.47 -5.55
C ILE A 194 -1.38 -12.81 -5.72
N ARG A 195 -2.12 -13.84 -6.05
CA ARG A 195 -1.65 -15.22 -6.19
C ARG A 195 -0.49 -15.35 -7.15
N CYS A 196 0.62 -15.98 -6.70
CA CYS A 196 1.85 -16.17 -7.49
C CYS A 196 2.41 -14.87 -8.09
N HIS A 197 2.13 -13.73 -7.46
CA HIS A 197 2.51 -12.43 -7.97
C HIS A 197 3.21 -11.60 -6.89
N GLY A 198 2.46 -10.96 -6.01
CA GLY A 198 3.06 -10.06 -5.03
C GLY A 198 2.10 -9.52 -4.00
N ILE A 199 2.59 -8.53 -3.25
CA ILE A 199 1.91 -7.88 -2.12
C ILE A 199 1.60 -6.44 -2.50
N TYR A 200 0.42 -5.95 -2.10
CA TYR A 200 0.09 -4.54 -1.98
C TYR A 200 0.03 -4.18 -0.50
N GLY A 201 0.85 -3.21 -0.08
CA GLY A 201 0.83 -2.63 1.26
C GLY A 201 0.83 -1.11 1.18
N TRP A 202 0.29 -0.45 2.19
CA TRP A 202 0.12 0.99 2.18
C TRP A 202 0.26 1.60 3.58
N GLY A 203 0.35 2.93 3.65
CA GLY A 203 0.45 3.66 4.90
C GLY A 203 0.08 5.14 4.77
N GLU A 204 -0.04 5.83 5.90
CA GLU A 204 -0.24 7.28 5.94
C GLU A 204 0.99 8.05 5.41
N ASP A 205 2.15 7.37 5.37
CA ASP A 205 3.38 7.85 4.75
C ASP A 205 4.22 6.68 4.21
N MET A 206 5.34 6.99 3.56
CA MET A 206 6.25 5.97 3.00
C MET A 206 6.87 5.09 4.10
N ALA A 207 7.16 5.64 5.28
CA ALA A 207 7.76 4.87 6.38
C ALA A 207 6.79 3.81 6.91
N GLU A 208 5.51 4.14 7.02
CA GLU A 208 4.47 3.20 7.41
C GLU A 208 4.23 2.14 6.33
N ALA A 209 4.13 2.53 5.05
CA ALA A 209 3.98 1.59 3.95
C ALA A 209 5.16 0.59 3.89
N MET A 210 6.39 1.07 4.06
CA MET A 210 7.60 0.23 4.14
C MET A 210 7.52 -0.75 5.32
N ARG A 211 7.14 -0.28 6.51
CA ARG A 211 6.98 -1.12 7.70
C ARG A 211 5.93 -2.22 7.48
N VAL A 212 4.81 -1.90 6.83
CA VAL A 212 3.77 -2.88 6.47
C VAL A 212 4.33 -3.93 5.51
N ILE A 213 5.04 -3.54 4.46
CA ILE A 213 5.64 -4.48 3.49
C ILE A 213 6.66 -5.38 4.19
N GLU A 214 7.65 -4.81 4.91
CA GLU A 214 8.71 -5.59 5.56
C GLU A 214 8.13 -6.59 6.58
N ALA A 215 7.13 -6.17 7.37
CA ALA A 215 6.45 -7.06 8.31
C ALA A 215 5.67 -8.18 7.60
N THR A 216 4.94 -7.84 6.55
CA THR A 216 4.17 -8.82 5.76
C THR A 216 5.11 -9.86 5.15
N GLU A 217 6.20 -9.46 4.53
CA GLU A 217 7.18 -10.37 3.92
C GLU A 217 7.82 -11.31 4.95
N MET A 218 8.20 -10.78 6.11
CA MET A 218 8.71 -11.61 7.21
C MET A 218 7.67 -12.65 7.65
N LEU A 219 6.43 -12.24 7.87
CA LEU A 219 5.35 -13.11 8.33
C LEU A 219 5.00 -14.18 7.28
N LEU A 220 4.94 -13.82 5.99
CA LEU A 220 4.74 -14.79 4.92
C LEU A 220 5.88 -15.81 4.84
N SER A 221 7.12 -15.35 5.05
CA SER A 221 8.28 -16.26 5.12
C SER A 221 8.16 -17.24 6.29
N CYS A 222 7.69 -16.81 7.46
CA CYS A 222 7.42 -17.68 8.58
C CYS A 222 6.36 -18.73 8.23
N GLU A 223 5.22 -18.34 7.69
CA GLU A 223 4.14 -19.26 7.31
C GLU A 223 4.57 -20.25 6.22
N MET A 224 5.34 -19.79 5.23
CA MET A 224 5.91 -20.66 4.19
C MET A 224 6.81 -21.73 4.81
N ASN A 225 7.72 -21.35 5.73
CA ASN A 225 8.63 -22.29 6.39
C ASN A 225 7.88 -23.28 7.30
N ILE A 226 6.84 -22.83 8.03
CA ILE A 226 6.00 -23.73 8.85
C ILE A 226 5.34 -24.79 7.97
N LYS A 227 4.79 -24.41 6.82
CA LYS A 227 4.18 -25.37 5.87
C LYS A 227 5.20 -26.38 5.35
N LEU A 228 6.42 -25.94 5.02
CA LEU A 228 7.51 -26.82 4.60
C LEU A 228 7.91 -27.81 5.72
N MET A 229 8.07 -27.33 6.94
CA MET A 229 8.41 -28.17 8.09
C MET A 229 7.32 -29.21 8.41
N ASN A 230 6.06 -28.87 8.23
CA ASN A 230 4.94 -29.78 8.46
C ASN A 230 4.82 -30.84 7.34
N SER A 231 5.16 -30.51 6.11
CA SER A 231 5.14 -31.46 4.99
C SER A 231 6.22 -32.54 5.13
N THR A 232 7.34 -32.26 5.78
CA THR A 232 8.43 -33.23 6.02
C THR A 232 8.18 -34.15 7.22
N LYS A 233 7.24 -33.80 8.10
CA LYS A 233 6.88 -34.65 9.27
C LYS A 233 5.81 -35.71 8.96
N GLY A 234 5.17 -35.63 7.80
CA GLY A 234 4.10 -36.54 7.35
C GLY A 234 4.60 -37.66 6.41
N GLN A 235 5.92 -37.76 6.22
CA GLN A 235 6.60 -38.86 5.52
C GLN A 235 7.32 -39.72 6.53
#